data_35285b17400189617c43226218245b25
#
_entry.id   35285b17400189617c43226218245b25
#
_cell.length_a   1.000
_cell.length_b   1.000
_cell.length_c   1.000
_cell.angle_alpha   90.00
_cell.angle_beta   90.00
_cell.angle_gamma   90.00
#
_symmetry.space_group_name_H-M   'P 1'
#
loop_
_entity.id
_entity.type
_entity.pdbx_description
1 polymer ?
#
loop_
_entity_poly.entity_id
_entity_poly.type
_entity_poly.pdbx_seq_one_letter_code
_entity_poly.pdbx_strand_id
1 'polypeptide(L)'
;MAYMSEEGYKQLLEELRHLESVERPRIVAAIAEARDKGDLSENAEYDAAKEAQGLLEMKISQLKATIGDAKIIDTSKLKADTVQILSK
;
A
#
# COMPACT_ATOMS: atom_id res chain seq x y z
N MET A 1 -1.73 14.92 8.61
CA MET A 1 -0.53 15.28 7.84
C MET A 1 0.70 14.75 8.53
N ALA A 2 1.56 14.12 7.77
CA ALA A 2 2.73 13.49 8.33
C ALA A 2 4.00 14.04 7.68
N TYR A 3 5.00 14.27 8.51
CA TYR A 3 6.29 14.68 8.00
C TYR A 3 7.21 13.47 7.97
N MET A 4 7.99 13.33 6.93
CA MET A 4 8.89 12.21 6.84
C MET A 4 10.08 12.55 5.95
N SER A 5 11.14 11.78 6.10
CA SER A 5 12.30 11.98 5.26
C SER A 5 12.01 11.50 3.85
N GLU A 6 12.83 11.94 2.93
CA GLU A 6 12.70 11.48 1.56
C GLU A 6 12.89 9.98 1.49
N GLU A 7 13.80 9.47 2.28
CA GLU A 7 14.04 8.03 2.29
C GLU A 7 12.84 7.27 2.79
N GLY A 8 12.21 7.77 3.86
CA GLY A 8 11.01 7.13 4.35
C GLY A 8 9.89 7.17 3.34
N TYR A 9 9.77 8.26 2.62
CA TYR A 9 8.75 8.38 1.59
C TYR A 9 8.99 7.35 0.48
N LYS A 10 10.24 7.19 0.08
CA LYS A 10 10.56 6.21 -0.95
C LYS A 10 10.23 4.79 -0.48
N GLN A 11 10.47 4.51 0.79
CA GLN A 11 10.15 3.20 1.31
C GLN A 11 8.65 2.94 1.28
N LEU A 12 7.86 3.95 1.56
CA LEU A 12 6.42 3.78 1.48
C LEU A 12 5.98 3.51 0.04
N LEU A 13 6.57 4.22 -0.90
CA LEU A 13 6.24 3.98 -2.30
C LEU A 13 6.63 2.57 -2.74
N GLU A 14 7.79 2.09 -2.26
CA GLU A 14 8.20 0.75 -2.60
C GLU A 14 7.26 -0.28 -1.98
N GLU A 15 6.84 -0.04 -0.77
CA GLU A 15 5.92 -0.96 -0.13
C GLU A 15 4.59 -0.98 -0.88
N LEU A 16 4.09 0.18 -1.26
CA LEU A 16 2.84 0.23 -2.01
C LEU A 16 2.97 -0.52 -3.32
N ARG A 17 4.08 -0.32 -4.01
CA ARG A 17 4.28 -1.01 -5.28
C ARG A 17 4.33 -2.51 -5.08
N HIS A 18 4.98 -2.97 -4.01
CA HIS A 18 5.05 -4.39 -3.72
C HIS A 18 3.67 -4.96 -3.45
N LEU A 19 2.87 -4.25 -2.66
CA LEU A 19 1.54 -4.72 -2.36
C LEU A 19 0.68 -4.83 -3.60
N GLU A 20 0.82 -3.88 -4.50
CA GLU A 20 -0.02 -3.87 -5.69
C GLU A 20 0.48 -4.79 -6.79
N SER A 21 1.79 -4.97 -6.90
CA SER A 21 2.33 -5.74 -8.01
C SER A 21 2.68 -7.17 -7.65
N VAL A 22 2.84 -7.47 -6.36
CA VAL A 22 3.20 -8.80 -5.93
C VAL A 22 2.11 -9.42 -5.08
N GLU A 23 1.71 -8.74 -4.02
CA GLU A 23 0.77 -9.33 -3.10
C GLU A 23 -0.64 -9.42 -3.67
N ARG A 24 -1.09 -8.37 -4.34
CA ARG A 24 -2.42 -8.38 -4.89
C ARG A 24 -2.61 -9.50 -5.93
N PRO A 25 -1.71 -9.62 -6.91
CA PRO A 25 -1.87 -10.72 -7.88
C PRO A 25 -1.79 -12.08 -7.22
N ARG A 26 -0.98 -12.22 -6.17
CA ARG A 26 -0.86 -13.49 -5.49
C ARG A 26 -2.16 -13.86 -4.82
N ILE A 27 -2.81 -12.90 -4.19
CA ILE A 27 -4.07 -13.18 -3.52
C ILE A 27 -5.17 -13.44 -4.54
N VAL A 28 -5.17 -12.71 -5.65
CA VAL A 28 -6.15 -12.96 -6.69
C VAL A 28 -6.00 -14.38 -7.23
N ALA A 29 -4.76 -14.83 -7.40
CA ALA A 29 -4.52 -16.19 -7.85
C ALA A 29 -5.01 -17.21 -6.82
N ALA A 30 -4.81 -16.90 -5.53
CA ALA A 30 -5.26 -17.80 -4.48
C ALA A 30 -6.79 -17.92 -4.47
N ILE A 31 -7.47 -16.81 -4.71
CA ILE A 31 -8.91 -16.82 -4.76
C ILE A 31 -9.39 -17.68 -5.94
N ALA A 32 -8.75 -17.50 -7.09
CA ALA A 32 -9.14 -18.27 -8.26
C ALA A 32 -8.90 -19.76 -8.04
N GLU A 33 -7.76 -20.08 -7.41
CA GLU A 33 -7.46 -21.48 -7.17
C GLU A 33 -8.44 -22.09 -6.18
N ALA A 34 -8.79 -21.36 -5.15
CA ALA A 34 -9.75 -21.85 -4.18
C ALA A 34 -11.12 -22.03 -4.80
N ARG A 35 -11.50 -21.10 -5.68
CA ARG A 35 -12.78 -21.21 -6.35
C ARG A 35 -12.83 -22.47 -7.21
N ASP A 36 -11.72 -22.77 -7.86
CA ASP A 36 -11.69 -23.93 -8.74
C ASP A 36 -11.77 -25.24 -7.98
N LYS A 37 -11.52 -25.21 -6.68
CA LYS A 37 -11.54 -26.44 -5.92
C LYS A 37 -12.93 -26.89 -5.54
N GLY A 38 -13.95 -26.09 -5.76
CA GLY A 38 -15.27 -26.64 -5.59
C GLY A 38 -16.27 -25.76 -4.88
N ASP A 39 -16.89 -26.31 -3.87
CA ASP A 39 -18.05 -25.71 -3.25
C ASP A 39 -17.71 -24.43 -2.51
N LEU A 40 -18.15 -23.31 -3.04
CA LEU A 40 -17.83 -22.04 -2.44
C LEU A 40 -18.49 -21.82 -1.10
N SER A 41 -19.63 -22.47 -0.87
CA SER A 41 -20.35 -22.21 0.36
C SER A 41 -19.65 -22.78 1.58
N GLU A 42 -18.75 -23.74 1.38
CA GLU A 42 -18.04 -24.33 2.51
C GLU A 42 -16.54 -24.41 2.24
N ASN A 43 -16.06 -23.55 1.39
CA ASN A 43 -14.66 -23.59 1.02
C ASN A 43 -13.86 -22.66 1.93
N ALA A 44 -13.23 -23.25 2.94
CA ALA A 44 -12.46 -22.46 3.89
C ALA A 44 -11.30 -21.76 3.23
N GLU A 45 -10.72 -22.36 2.20
CA GLU A 45 -9.63 -21.70 1.50
C GLU A 45 -10.11 -20.47 0.75
N TYR A 46 -11.29 -20.56 0.17
CA TYR A 46 -11.86 -19.42 -0.52
C TYR A 46 -12.15 -18.29 0.46
N ASP A 47 -12.75 -18.64 1.59
CA ASP A 47 -13.08 -17.65 2.60
C ASP A 47 -11.81 -16.97 3.12
N ALA A 48 -10.76 -17.75 3.37
CA ALA A 48 -9.52 -17.19 3.87
C ALA A 48 -8.88 -16.27 2.83
N ALA A 49 -8.94 -16.67 1.56
CA ALA A 49 -8.35 -15.83 0.51
C ALA A 49 -9.12 -14.54 0.35
N LYS A 50 -10.44 -14.59 0.47
CA LYS A 50 -11.24 -13.37 0.38
C LYS A 50 -10.98 -12.45 1.57
N GLU A 51 -10.80 -13.03 2.74
CA GLU A 51 -10.48 -12.21 3.90
C GLU A 51 -9.11 -11.57 3.73
N ALA A 52 -8.14 -12.33 3.23
CA ALA A 52 -6.82 -11.78 2.98
C ALA A 52 -6.89 -10.65 1.96
N GLN A 53 -7.75 -10.79 0.96
CA GLN A 53 -7.91 -9.74 -0.03
C GLN A 53 -8.42 -8.46 0.62
N GLY A 54 -9.42 -8.60 1.50
CA GLY A 54 -9.97 -7.43 2.16
C GLY A 54 -8.93 -6.72 3.02
N LEU A 55 -8.13 -7.51 3.74
CA LEU A 55 -7.09 -6.91 4.58
C LEU A 55 -6.02 -6.23 3.73
N LEU A 56 -5.67 -6.84 2.60
CA LEU A 56 -4.67 -6.24 1.73
C LEU A 56 -5.18 -4.94 1.14
N GLU A 57 -6.43 -4.91 0.68
CA GLU A 57 -6.96 -3.70 0.08
C GLU A 57 -7.07 -2.59 1.12
N MET A 58 -7.41 -2.95 2.36
CA MET A 58 -7.44 -1.96 3.42
C MET A 58 -6.05 -1.39 3.65
N LYS A 59 -5.05 -2.25 3.69
CA LYS A 59 -3.68 -1.80 3.90
C LYS A 59 -3.22 -0.91 2.75
N ILE A 60 -3.55 -1.27 1.52
CA ILE A 60 -3.19 -0.44 0.37
C ILE A 60 -3.85 0.93 0.48
N SER A 61 -5.11 0.94 0.86
CA SER A 61 -5.84 2.19 0.99
C SER A 61 -5.22 3.09 2.07
N GLN A 62 -4.86 2.49 3.20
CA GLN A 62 -4.24 3.25 4.28
C GLN A 62 -2.88 3.79 3.85
N LEU A 63 -2.13 2.96 3.13
CA LEU A 63 -0.81 3.38 2.69
C LEU A 63 -0.91 4.50 1.68
N LYS A 64 -1.87 4.43 0.77
CA LYS A 64 -2.07 5.49 -0.19
C LYS A 64 -2.46 6.79 0.51
N ALA A 65 -3.29 6.69 1.53
CA ALA A 65 -3.68 7.88 2.28
C ALA A 65 -2.48 8.50 2.97
N THR A 66 -1.62 7.67 3.57
CA THR A 66 -0.44 8.16 4.23
C THR A 66 0.49 8.84 3.23
N ILE A 67 0.69 8.22 2.08
CA ILE A 67 1.57 8.79 1.07
C ILE A 67 1.00 10.11 0.55
N GLY A 68 -0.30 10.14 0.32
CA GLY A 68 -0.91 11.36 -0.19
C GLY A 68 -0.89 12.50 0.80
N ASP A 69 -0.80 12.18 2.09
CA ASP A 69 -0.77 13.20 3.12
C ASP A 69 0.62 13.51 3.60
N ALA A 70 1.63 12.87 3.04
CA ALA A 70 2.98 13.00 3.53
C ALA A 70 3.61 14.31 3.13
N LYS A 71 4.46 14.82 4.01
CA LYS A 71 5.27 16.00 3.74
C LYS A 71 6.72 15.59 3.85
N ILE A 72 7.47 15.80 2.81
CA ILE A 72 8.87 15.42 2.80
C ILE A 72 9.70 16.52 3.40
N ILE A 73 10.57 16.15 4.32
CA ILE A 73 11.47 17.08 4.93
C ILE A 73 12.83 16.91 4.31
N ASP A 74 13.35 17.98 3.74
CA ASP A 74 14.67 17.97 3.13
C ASP A 74 15.56 18.87 3.96
N THR A 75 16.37 18.27 4.81
CA THR A 75 17.16 19.06 5.72
C THR A 75 18.16 19.93 5.02
N SER A 76 18.58 19.56 3.84
CA SER A 76 19.54 20.39 3.14
C SER A 76 18.92 21.68 2.67
N LYS A 77 17.62 21.76 2.60
CA LYS A 77 16.95 22.97 2.17
C LYS A 77 16.29 23.73 3.30
N LEU A 78 16.27 23.16 4.47
CA LEU A 78 15.56 23.80 5.57
C LEU A 78 16.12 25.14 5.91
N LYS A 79 17.42 25.28 5.92
CA LYS A 79 18.00 26.52 6.31
C LYS A 79 18.03 27.51 5.17
N ALA A 80 17.92 27.04 3.95
CA ALA A 80 17.97 27.95 2.84
C ALA A 80 16.70 28.73 2.76
N ASP A 81 15.76 28.22 2.09
CA ASP A 81 14.51 28.94 1.95
C ASP A 81 13.45 27.94 1.68
N THR A 82 12.73 27.66 2.69
CA THR A 82 11.76 26.63 2.58
C THR A 82 10.51 27.03 1.86
N VAL A 83 10.36 28.28 1.65
CA VAL A 83 9.12 28.73 1.08
C VAL A 83 8.91 28.27 -0.33
N GLN A 84 9.94 28.32 -1.10
CA GLN A 84 9.76 27.93 -2.47
C GLN A 84 9.34 26.54 -2.65
N ILE A 85 9.73 25.71 -1.77
CA ILE A 85 9.46 24.34 -1.93
C ILE A 85 8.01 24.07 -2.01
N LEU A 86 7.26 24.84 -1.34
CA LEU A 86 5.86 24.57 -1.26
C LEU A 86 5.13 24.89 -2.50
N SER A 87 5.71 25.77 -3.21
CA SER A 87 4.96 26.11 -4.37
C SER A 87 4.98 24.99 -5.35
N LYS A 88 4.76 24.71 -5.39
CA LYS A 88 4.61 24.01 -6.27
C LYS A 88 4.18 23.34 -6.30
#